data_bd62b4588f4dc11d1cb388f5ad6a161a
#
_entry.id   bd62b4588f4dc11d1cb388f5ad6a161a
#
_cell.length_a   1.000
_cell.length_b   1.000
_cell.length_c   1.000
_cell.angle_alpha   90.00
_cell.angle_beta   90.00
_cell.angle_gamma   90.00
#
_symmetry.space_group_name_H-M   'P 1'
#
loop_
_entity.id
_entity.type
_entity.pdbx_description
1 polymer ?
#
loop_
_entity_poly.entity_id
_entity_poly.type
_entity_poly.pdbx_seq_one_letter_code
_entity_poly.pdbx_strand_id
1 'polypeptide(L)'
;MKMENQIKIISALLVELLEKMTVVGQVECSEMDGGPVFTIKTREAGILIGEDGKHLIALSHLVKKMAENKLKKDNLEDLPFLLDVNDYQMKRIEELRNIARMNAQRVIFFKKELEMEPMTAYDRRIIHSVLGGYPDIKTESVGEGFDRRVVIKPI
;
A
#
# COMPACT_ATOMS: atom_id res chain seq x y z
N MET A 1 -19.04 9.94 14.41
CA MET A 1 -18.61 11.15 15.15
C MET A 1 -17.16 11.08 15.61
N LYS A 2 -16.78 10.03 16.34
CA LYS A 2 -15.40 9.86 16.78
C LYS A 2 -14.43 9.72 15.60
N MET A 3 -14.76 8.89 14.63
CA MET A 3 -13.97 8.66 13.41
C MET A 3 -13.90 9.91 12.53
N GLU A 4 -14.99 10.66 12.41
CA GLU A 4 -15.00 11.93 11.65
C GLU A 4 -14.01 12.94 12.21
N ASN A 5 -13.90 13.03 13.53
CA ASN A 5 -12.95 13.90 14.19
C ASN A 5 -11.50 13.46 13.93
N GLN A 6 -11.23 12.18 14.00
CA GLN A 6 -9.93 11.60 13.67
C GLN A 6 -9.55 11.88 12.21
N ILE A 7 -10.48 11.71 11.28
CA ILE A 7 -10.28 12.01 9.85
C ILE A 7 -9.94 13.48 9.64
N LYS A 8 -10.66 14.40 10.30
CA LYS A 8 -10.37 15.85 10.22
C LYS A 8 -8.97 16.18 10.72
N ILE A 9 -8.54 15.57 11.82
CA ILE A 9 -7.21 15.79 12.39
C ILE A 9 -6.12 15.30 11.43
N ILE A 10 -6.28 14.10 10.89
CA ILE A 10 -5.31 13.53 9.93
C ILE A 10 -5.28 14.34 8.64
N SER A 11 -6.43 14.76 8.11
CA SER A 11 -6.51 15.60 6.92
C SER A 11 -5.79 16.93 7.13
N ALA A 12 -6.01 17.59 8.26
CA ALA A 12 -5.34 18.85 8.60
C ALA A 12 -3.82 18.66 8.74
N LEU A 13 -3.38 17.57 9.33
CA LEU A 13 -1.97 17.21 9.45
C LEU A 13 -1.31 17.04 8.08
N LEU A 14 -1.99 16.36 7.16
CA LEU A 14 -1.51 16.16 5.79
C LEU A 14 -1.41 17.49 5.02
N VAL A 15 -2.42 18.36 5.14
CA VAL A 15 -2.41 19.68 4.51
C VAL A 15 -1.23 20.51 5.02
N GLU A 16 -1.01 20.54 6.32
CA GLU A 16 0.11 21.26 6.94
C GLU A 16 1.45 20.71 6.48
N LEU A 17 1.58 19.39 6.40
CA LEU A 17 2.80 18.74 5.93
C LEU A 17 3.11 19.10 4.48
N LEU A 18 2.11 19.08 3.59
CA LEU A 18 2.28 19.49 2.18
C LEU A 18 2.71 20.95 2.07
N GLU A 19 2.15 21.84 2.87
CA GLU A 19 2.56 23.25 2.92
C GLU A 19 4.02 23.40 3.31
N LYS A 20 4.46 22.68 4.34
CA LYS A 20 5.86 22.69 4.80
C LYS A 20 6.82 22.10 3.78
N MET A 21 6.37 21.13 3.00
CA MET A 21 7.14 20.55 1.91
C MET A 21 7.10 21.39 0.63
N THR A 22 6.34 22.49 0.62
CA THR A 22 6.10 23.32 -0.57
C THR A 22 5.51 22.56 -1.76
N VAL A 23 4.70 21.56 -1.47
CA VAL A 23 3.98 20.78 -2.47
C VAL A 23 2.55 21.26 -2.56
N VAL A 24 2.12 21.60 -3.76
CA VAL A 24 0.72 22.03 -4.04
C VAL A 24 -0.12 20.79 -4.30
N GLY A 25 -1.11 20.54 -3.46
CA GLY A 25 -1.99 19.40 -3.61
C GLY A 25 -3.23 19.51 -2.76
N GLN A 26 -4.16 18.57 -2.98
CA GLN A 26 -5.39 18.44 -2.22
C GLN A 26 -5.43 17.09 -1.54
N VAL A 27 -6.02 17.03 -0.36
CA VAL A 27 -6.19 15.80 0.42
C VAL A 27 -7.66 15.39 0.35
N GLU A 28 -7.91 14.20 -0.13
CA GLU A 28 -9.25 13.59 -0.18
C GLU A 28 -9.26 12.36 0.74
N CYS A 29 -10.37 12.12 1.40
CA CYS A 29 -10.58 10.92 2.20
C CYS A 29 -11.75 10.12 1.65
N SER A 30 -11.54 8.82 1.44
CA SER A 30 -12.58 7.87 1.08
C SER A 30 -12.57 6.69 2.05
N GLU A 31 -13.71 6.03 2.19
CA GLU A 31 -13.79 4.80 2.97
C GLU A 31 -13.73 3.59 2.05
N MET A 32 -12.90 2.62 2.44
CA MET A 32 -12.80 1.32 1.77
C MET A 32 -12.91 0.21 2.81
N ASP A 33 -13.02 -1.03 2.38
CA ASP A 33 -13.22 -2.19 3.24
C ASP A 33 -12.17 -2.34 4.37
N GLY A 34 -10.98 -1.81 4.15
CA GLY A 34 -9.90 -1.83 5.14
C GLY A 34 -9.78 -0.59 6.01
N GLY A 35 -10.71 0.37 5.90
CA GLY A 35 -10.70 1.64 6.63
C GLY A 35 -10.51 2.85 5.73
N PRO A 36 -10.27 4.04 6.29
CA PRO A 36 -10.13 5.26 5.51
C PRO A 36 -8.86 5.26 4.66
N VAL A 37 -8.98 5.81 3.46
CA VAL A 37 -7.89 6.04 2.53
C VAL A 37 -7.76 7.54 2.31
N PHE A 38 -6.61 8.10 2.66
CA PHE A 38 -6.27 9.50 2.38
C PHE A 38 -5.47 9.55 1.08
N THR A 39 -5.99 10.26 0.10
CA THR A 39 -5.33 10.40 -1.20
C THR A 39 -4.90 11.85 -1.41
N ILE A 40 -3.63 12.03 -1.68
CA ILE A 40 -3.08 13.34 -2.06
C ILE A 40 -3.19 13.46 -3.57
N LYS A 41 -3.94 14.43 -4.05
CA LYS A 41 -4.04 14.77 -5.47
C LYS A 41 -3.08 15.93 -5.77
N THR A 42 -2.08 15.69 -6.61
CA THR A 42 -1.04 16.67 -6.90
C THR A 42 -0.45 16.46 -8.29
N ARG A 43 0.07 17.54 -8.88
CA ARG A 43 0.87 17.49 -10.10
C ARG A 43 2.33 17.13 -9.83
N GLU A 44 2.76 17.22 -8.58
CA GLU A 44 4.13 16.92 -8.14
C GLU A 44 4.25 15.52 -7.55
N ALA A 45 3.50 14.57 -8.09
CA ALA A 45 3.42 13.21 -7.61
C ALA A 45 4.79 12.51 -7.55
N GLY A 46 5.68 12.79 -8.48
CA GLY A 46 7.00 12.17 -8.53
C GLY A 46 7.83 12.39 -7.28
N ILE A 47 7.72 13.56 -6.65
CA ILE A 47 8.42 13.88 -5.39
C ILE A 47 7.89 13.02 -4.25
N LEU A 48 6.57 12.84 -4.19
CA LEU A 48 5.90 12.12 -3.10
C LEU A 48 5.95 10.61 -3.27
N ILE A 49 5.95 10.11 -4.49
CA ILE A 49 5.96 8.68 -4.80
C ILE A 49 7.39 8.14 -4.81
N GLY A 50 8.30 8.80 -5.55
CA GLY A 50 9.67 8.36 -5.74
C GLY A 50 9.78 7.13 -6.63
N GLU A 51 11.01 6.66 -6.82
CA GLU A 51 11.29 5.46 -7.60
C GLU A 51 10.67 4.22 -6.91
N ASP A 52 9.87 3.48 -7.65
CA ASP A 52 9.18 2.27 -7.17
C ASP A 52 8.33 2.49 -5.90
N GLY A 53 7.85 3.72 -5.70
CA GLY A 53 7.03 4.07 -4.55
C GLY A 53 7.79 4.21 -3.24
N LYS A 54 9.10 4.26 -3.25
CA LYS A 54 9.94 4.32 -2.03
C LYS A 54 9.67 5.54 -1.17
N HIS A 55 9.49 6.72 -1.79
CA HIS A 55 9.15 7.93 -1.06
C HIS A 55 7.77 7.83 -0.42
N LEU A 56 6.80 7.26 -1.13
CA LEU A 56 5.45 7.09 -0.61
C LEU A 56 5.42 6.13 0.58
N ILE A 57 6.20 5.05 0.56
CA ILE A 57 6.34 4.13 1.69
C ILE A 57 6.89 4.86 2.92
N ALA A 58 7.96 5.63 2.73
CA ALA A 58 8.57 6.41 3.81
C ALA A 58 7.64 7.50 4.34
N LEU A 59 6.97 8.23 3.44
CA LEU A 59 6.00 9.27 3.78
C LEU A 59 4.82 8.68 4.55
N SER A 60 4.29 7.55 4.09
CA SER A 60 3.21 6.84 4.77
C SER A 60 3.57 6.45 6.19
N HIS A 61 4.77 5.92 6.40
CA HIS A 61 5.27 5.56 7.72
C HIS A 61 5.39 6.79 8.65
N LEU A 62 5.97 7.87 8.14
CA LEU A 62 6.11 9.12 8.88
C LEU A 62 4.74 9.71 9.27
N VAL A 63 3.84 9.82 8.30
CA VAL A 63 2.50 10.36 8.52
C VAL A 63 1.70 9.53 9.55
N LYS A 64 1.80 8.21 9.49
CA LYS A 64 1.16 7.33 10.47
C LYS A 64 1.67 7.58 11.88
N LYS A 65 2.98 7.76 12.05
CA LYS A 65 3.58 8.09 13.35
C LYS A 65 3.16 9.47 13.84
N MET A 66 3.13 10.46 12.98
CA MET A 66 2.66 11.81 13.31
C MET A 66 1.19 11.80 13.71
N ALA A 67 0.35 11.07 12.98
CA ALA A 67 -1.07 10.92 13.27
C ALA A 67 -1.30 10.24 14.62
N GLU A 68 -0.60 9.14 14.89
CA GLU A 68 -0.65 8.43 16.18
C GLU A 68 -0.34 9.36 17.34
N ASN A 69 0.75 10.13 17.25
CA ASN A 69 1.15 11.07 18.28
C ASN A 69 0.13 12.20 18.47
N LYS A 70 -0.42 12.73 17.38
CA LYS A 70 -1.42 13.80 17.43
C LYS A 70 -2.71 13.34 18.06
N LEU A 71 -3.20 12.16 17.68
CA LEU A 71 -4.42 11.58 18.24
C LEU A 71 -4.28 11.28 19.74
N LYS A 72 -3.12 10.77 20.16
CA LYS A 72 -2.83 10.55 21.59
C LYS A 72 -2.88 11.84 22.40
N LYS A 73 -2.31 12.94 21.88
CA LYS A 73 -2.35 14.25 22.55
C LYS A 73 -3.76 14.75 22.71
N ASP A 74 -4.65 14.44 21.79
CA ASP A 74 -6.05 14.83 21.83
C ASP A 74 -6.94 13.79 22.55
N ASN A 75 -6.34 12.81 23.24
CA ASN A 75 -7.01 11.70 23.94
C ASN A 75 -7.93 10.88 23.03
N LEU A 76 -7.53 10.72 21.77
CA LEU A 76 -8.23 9.90 20.79
C LEU A 76 -7.46 8.59 20.55
N GLU A 77 -8.20 7.55 20.22
CA GLU A 77 -7.63 6.28 19.80
C GLU A 77 -6.98 6.41 18.45
N ASP A 78 -6.01 5.53 18.18
CA ASP A 78 -5.39 5.45 16.85
C ASP A 78 -6.42 5.04 15.80
N LEU A 79 -6.21 5.51 14.58
CA LEU A 79 -7.05 5.20 13.44
C LEU A 79 -6.16 4.63 12.32
N PRO A 80 -6.23 3.32 12.06
CA PRO A 80 -5.52 2.74 10.91
C PRO A 80 -6.05 3.32 9.59
N PHE A 81 -5.15 3.73 8.71
CA PHE A 81 -5.50 4.28 7.41
C PHE A 81 -4.43 3.95 6.36
N LEU A 82 -4.81 4.08 5.10
CA LEU A 82 -3.91 4.02 3.97
C LEU A 82 -3.65 5.44 3.45
N LEU A 83 -2.40 5.75 3.13
CA LEU A 83 -2.01 6.97 2.44
C LEU A 83 -1.66 6.65 1.00
N ASP A 84 -2.25 7.38 0.06
CA ASP A 84 -1.98 7.23 -1.36
C ASP A 84 -1.73 8.58 -2.03
N VAL A 85 -1.12 8.57 -3.20
CA VAL A 85 -0.88 9.74 -4.05
C VAL A 85 -1.36 9.43 -5.45
N ASN A 86 -2.33 10.20 -5.95
CA ASN A 86 -2.88 10.06 -7.31
C ASN A 86 -3.30 8.62 -7.65
N ASP A 87 -3.82 7.89 -6.67
CA ASP A 87 -4.22 6.48 -6.80
C ASP A 87 -3.09 5.51 -7.19
N TYR A 88 -1.85 5.89 -6.92
CA TYR A 88 -0.67 5.07 -7.25
C TYR A 88 -0.70 3.69 -6.60
N GLN A 89 -0.96 3.62 -5.29
CA GLN A 89 -1.02 2.33 -4.58
C GLN A 89 -2.22 1.49 -5.02
N MET A 90 -3.36 2.13 -5.27
CA MET A 90 -4.56 1.42 -5.74
C MET A 90 -4.32 0.78 -7.11
N LYS A 91 -3.69 1.50 -8.03
CA LYS A 91 -3.30 0.98 -9.35
C LYS A 91 -2.27 -0.14 -9.23
N ARG A 92 -1.27 0.04 -8.37
CA ARG A 92 -0.23 -0.97 -8.14
C ARG A 92 -0.81 -2.26 -7.55
N ILE A 93 -1.72 -2.14 -6.59
CA ILE A 93 -2.40 -3.29 -6.00
C ILE A 93 -3.19 -4.05 -7.08
N GLU A 94 -3.93 -3.34 -7.93
CA GLU A 94 -4.71 -3.97 -9.00
C GLU A 94 -3.82 -4.66 -10.04
N GLU A 95 -2.72 -4.04 -10.44
CA GLU A 95 -1.71 -4.64 -11.32
C GLU A 95 -1.14 -5.94 -10.72
N LEU A 96 -0.76 -5.91 -9.45
CA LEU A 96 -0.23 -7.08 -8.75
C LEU A 96 -1.26 -8.20 -8.64
N ARG A 97 -2.52 -7.87 -8.39
CA ARG A 97 -3.61 -8.85 -8.38
C ARG A 97 -3.77 -9.53 -9.73
N ASN A 98 -3.74 -8.76 -10.80
CA ASN A 98 -3.87 -9.29 -12.16
C ASN A 98 -2.69 -10.19 -12.54
N ILE A 99 -1.47 -9.76 -12.25
CA ILE A 99 -0.25 -10.54 -12.47
C ILE A 99 -0.29 -11.84 -11.65
N ALA A 100 -0.69 -11.77 -10.40
CA ALA A 100 -0.81 -12.93 -9.53
C ALA A 100 -1.81 -13.96 -10.09
N ARG A 101 -2.98 -13.52 -10.50
CA ARG A 101 -4.02 -14.39 -11.08
C ARG A 101 -3.55 -15.05 -12.37
N MET A 102 -2.92 -14.28 -13.25
CA MET A 102 -2.37 -14.81 -14.50
C MET A 102 -1.31 -15.89 -14.24
N ASN A 103 -0.39 -15.60 -13.35
CA ASN A 103 0.68 -16.55 -13.02
C ASN A 103 0.15 -17.78 -12.30
N ALA A 104 -0.85 -17.62 -11.44
CA ALA A 104 -1.52 -18.76 -10.80
C ALA A 104 -2.16 -19.70 -11.82
N GLN A 105 -2.85 -19.16 -12.82
CA GLN A 105 -3.45 -19.96 -13.89
C GLN A 105 -2.40 -20.72 -14.69
N ARG A 106 -1.25 -20.11 -14.97
CA ARG A 106 -0.12 -20.78 -15.65
C ARG A 106 0.41 -21.96 -14.82
N VAL A 107 0.60 -21.74 -13.52
CA VAL A 107 1.09 -22.79 -12.61
C VAL A 107 0.09 -23.97 -12.56
N ILE A 108 -1.20 -23.67 -12.45
CA ILE A 108 -2.25 -24.68 -12.42
C ILE A 108 -2.29 -25.47 -13.73
N PHE A 109 -2.21 -24.79 -14.86
CA PHE A 109 -2.31 -25.41 -16.18
C PHE A 109 -1.07 -26.26 -16.51
N PHE A 110 0.13 -25.70 -16.36
CA PHE A 110 1.37 -26.37 -16.73
C PHE A 110 1.94 -27.30 -15.65
N LYS A 111 1.41 -27.25 -14.44
CA LYS A 111 1.90 -28.02 -13.29
C LYS A 111 3.38 -27.83 -12.98
N LYS A 112 3.88 -26.60 -13.23
CA LYS A 112 5.25 -26.20 -12.98
C LYS A 112 5.29 -24.97 -12.09
N GLU A 113 6.30 -24.89 -11.23
CA GLU A 113 6.51 -23.70 -10.42
C GLU A 113 6.90 -22.50 -11.28
N LEU A 114 6.56 -21.32 -10.79
CA LEU A 114 6.87 -20.06 -11.45
C LEU A 114 7.47 -19.11 -10.44
N GLU A 115 8.67 -18.60 -10.74
CA GLU A 115 9.27 -17.51 -9.98
C GLU A 115 8.80 -16.17 -10.53
N MET A 116 8.33 -15.30 -9.64
CA MET A 116 8.02 -13.93 -9.99
C MET A 116 9.28 -13.07 -9.89
N GLU A 117 9.22 -11.87 -10.45
CA GLU A 117 10.31 -10.91 -10.33
C GLU A 117 10.49 -10.45 -8.87
N PRO A 118 11.70 -10.04 -8.48
CA PRO A 118 11.94 -9.46 -7.16
C PRO A 118 11.01 -8.28 -6.89
N MET A 119 10.50 -8.20 -5.68
CA MET A 119 9.56 -7.14 -5.29
C MET A 119 9.67 -6.84 -3.80
N THR A 120 9.10 -5.72 -3.39
CA THR A 120 9.09 -5.28 -1.99
C THR A 120 8.30 -6.26 -1.10
N ALA A 121 8.56 -6.21 0.20
CA ALA A 121 7.83 -7.01 1.17
C ALA A 121 6.31 -6.74 1.12
N TYR A 122 5.93 -5.49 0.90
CA TYR A 122 4.54 -5.08 0.74
C TYR A 122 3.89 -5.75 -0.49
N ASP A 123 4.56 -5.70 -1.64
CA ASP A 123 4.07 -6.32 -2.88
C ASP A 123 3.94 -7.84 -2.73
N ARG A 124 4.94 -8.49 -2.12
CA ARG A 124 4.89 -9.94 -1.85
C ARG A 124 3.70 -10.31 -0.96
N ARG A 125 3.40 -9.49 0.03
CA ARG A 125 2.25 -9.71 0.91
C ARG A 125 0.93 -9.67 0.15
N ILE A 126 0.80 -8.74 -0.81
CA ILE A 126 -0.38 -8.65 -1.68
C ILE A 126 -0.52 -9.94 -2.50
N ILE A 127 0.56 -10.42 -3.11
CA ILE A 127 0.55 -11.66 -3.89
C ILE A 127 0.11 -12.86 -3.03
N HIS A 128 0.70 -13.02 -1.85
CA HIS A 128 0.31 -14.09 -0.92
C HIS A 128 -1.16 -14.02 -0.53
N SER A 129 -1.67 -12.81 -0.26
CA SER A 129 -3.06 -12.60 0.10
C SER A 129 -4.02 -12.97 -1.03
N VAL A 130 -3.72 -12.53 -2.25
CA VAL A 130 -4.55 -12.81 -3.43
C VAL A 130 -4.58 -14.32 -3.74
N LEU A 131 -3.46 -14.99 -3.63
CA LEU A 131 -3.33 -16.41 -3.99
C LEU A 131 -3.62 -17.37 -2.84
N GLY A 132 -3.79 -16.88 -1.63
CA GLY A 132 -4.09 -17.73 -0.46
C GLY A 132 -5.41 -18.50 -0.54
N GLY A 133 -6.36 -18.05 -1.38
CA GLY A 133 -7.62 -18.74 -1.61
C GLY A 133 -7.60 -19.82 -2.70
N TYR A 134 -6.48 -20.02 -3.39
CA TYR A 134 -6.37 -21.00 -4.46
C TYR A 134 -5.97 -22.37 -3.89
N PRO A 135 -6.81 -23.41 -4.02
CA PRO A 135 -6.55 -24.71 -3.40
C PRO A 135 -5.44 -25.52 -4.08
N ASP A 136 -5.16 -25.24 -5.35
CA ASP A 136 -4.26 -26.04 -6.20
C ASP A 136 -2.83 -25.52 -6.23
N ILE A 137 -2.55 -24.42 -5.51
CA ILE A 137 -1.23 -23.80 -5.49
C ILE A 137 -0.85 -23.37 -4.07
N LYS A 138 0.45 -23.20 -3.87
CA LYS A 138 1.01 -22.56 -2.68
C LYS A 138 2.03 -21.50 -3.09
N THR A 139 2.26 -20.54 -2.24
CA THR A 139 3.21 -19.45 -2.46
C THR A 139 4.27 -19.42 -1.37
N GLU A 140 5.51 -19.15 -1.77
CA GLU A 140 6.64 -18.99 -0.87
C GLU A 140 7.44 -17.76 -1.27
N SER A 141 7.96 -17.02 -0.27
CA SER A 141 8.95 -15.97 -0.51
C SER A 141 10.35 -16.57 -0.41
N VAL A 142 11.16 -16.39 -1.45
CA VAL A 142 12.54 -16.89 -1.51
C VAL A 142 13.50 -15.76 -1.83
N GLY A 143 14.79 -15.96 -1.55
CA GLY A 143 15.84 -14.98 -1.78
C GLY A 143 16.03 -14.02 -0.60
N GLU A 144 16.97 -13.12 -0.74
CA GLU A 144 17.35 -12.14 0.30
C GLU A 144 17.42 -10.73 -0.26
N GLY A 145 17.11 -9.75 0.59
CA GLY A 145 17.24 -8.34 0.24
C GLY A 145 16.45 -7.96 -1.01
N PHE A 146 17.11 -7.31 -1.95
CA PHE A 146 16.51 -6.83 -3.19
C PHE A 146 16.17 -7.94 -4.18
N ASP A 147 16.71 -9.15 -4.00
CA ASP A 147 16.43 -10.31 -4.86
C ASP A 147 15.25 -11.15 -4.36
N ARG A 148 14.68 -10.78 -3.23
CA ARG A 148 13.58 -11.55 -2.63
C ARG A 148 12.32 -11.46 -3.48
N ARG A 149 11.74 -12.63 -3.74
CA ARG A 149 10.62 -12.81 -4.69
C ARG A 149 9.63 -13.86 -4.21
N VAL A 150 8.47 -13.89 -4.84
CA VAL A 150 7.47 -14.93 -4.62
C VAL A 150 7.66 -16.05 -5.66
N VAL A 151 7.59 -17.29 -5.20
CA VAL A 151 7.50 -18.47 -6.05
C VAL A 151 6.13 -19.10 -5.87
N ILE A 152 5.46 -19.34 -6.97
CA ILE A 152 4.13 -20.00 -7.01
C ILE A 152 4.38 -21.46 -7.38
N LYS A 153 3.94 -22.38 -6.54
CA LYS A 153 4.16 -23.82 -6.72
C LYS A 153 2.83 -24.56 -6.86
N PRO A 154 2.73 -25.54 -7.75
CA PRO A 154 1.56 -26.42 -7.76
C PRO A 154 1.58 -27.34 -6.54
N ILE A 155 0.40 -27.73 -6.08
CA ILE A 155 0.24 -28.72 -5.02
C ILE A 155 0.02 -30.09 -5.64
#